data_47ee01e0666ecb2570f05809ede13281
#
_entry.id   47ee01e0666ecb2570f05809ede13281
#
_cell.length_a   1.000
_cell.length_b   1.000
_cell.length_c   1.000
_cell.angle_alpha   90.00
_cell.angle_beta   90.00
_cell.angle_gamma   90.00
#
_symmetry.space_group_name_H-M   'P 1'
#
loop_
_entity.id
_entity.type
_entity.pdbx_description
1 polymer ?
#
loop_
_entity_poly.entity_id
_entity_poly.type
_entity_poly.pdbx_seq_one_letter_code
_entity_poly.pdbx_strand_id
1 'polypeptide(L)'
;MSKTTITYKDVAPEAADDASVSANGASSFSDITRLPGGGSEIAAISGELNYWALDGKHVAVDDNDIAFWSTELSGADGVFVNKPVITITFTQQHSSMGVSFRFDTATGGHVNSLNIKWYQGTTLKANKDFTPNNAVYFCEHTVTSYDKLVITLNGTNLPYRYAKISQIIFGLYRSFGMTAIRSASVVNEMDGSALSVPVSTLRWTLEIRDNVEYMFQLKQPVEVRNDNKLIGVYYIDGYSRTAESVYNLDCYDAFGVLDESNFPGGVYTNRSAKSLLDEIVGGHFTVTSEVADTNLTGAILPCTRREAAQQVLFAWGVCASTDGRDGIRVFSPGSTPSAIGTGRTYSGASVEVASIVTAVKVTAHAYTQDANGSVDIGGTRYKDTTTVYTVTNPDVTATDKPNVVEVTGATLVSAAIGQSTAQRVYDYYQRRSTNRAKIVWDGEMLGDSVTVPNAWGGTTTGNVQKMEIKLSNTVAANCEVLGV
;
A
#
# COMPACT_ATOMS: atom_id res chain seq x y z
N MET A 1 -23.61 13.97 -0.80
CA MET A 1 -23.32 12.98 0.26
C MET A 1 -22.00 12.35 -0.08
N SER A 2 -21.08 12.33 0.86
CA SER A 2 -19.76 11.69 0.73
C SER A 2 -19.94 10.19 0.45
N LYS A 3 -19.19 9.67 -0.52
CA LYS A 3 -19.27 8.25 -0.93
C LYS A 3 -18.03 7.54 -0.39
N THR A 4 -18.14 6.97 0.81
CA THR A 4 -17.12 6.04 1.29
C THR A 4 -17.26 4.71 0.57
N THR A 5 -16.15 4.19 0.05
CA THR A 5 -16.04 2.87 -0.54
C THR A 5 -14.86 2.11 0.07
N ILE A 6 -15.08 0.84 0.31
CA ILE A 6 -14.02 -0.11 0.67
C ILE A 6 -13.97 -1.14 -0.46
N THR A 7 -12.82 -1.22 -1.14
CA THR A 7 -12.61 -2.16 -2.24
C THR A 7 -11.70 -3.27 -1.76
N TYR A 8 -12.24 -4.47 -1.66
CA TYR A 8 -11.50 -5.70 -1.42
C TYR A 8 -11.02 -6.24 -2.76
N LYS A 9 -9.73 -6.47 -2.85
CA LYS A 9 -9.12 -7.10 -4.02
C LYS A 9 -9.03 -8.60 -3.73
N ASP A 10 -10.07 -9.35 -4.14
CA ASP A 10 -10.13 -10.82 -4.02
C ASP A 10 -9.32 -11.46 -5.13
N VAL A 11 -8.02 -11.23 -5.10
CA VAL A 11 -7.06 -11.71 -6.10
C VAL A 11 -6.07 -12.68 -5.45
N ALA A 12 -5.55 -13.61 -6.24
CA ALA A 12 -4.48 -14.48 -5.78
C ALA A 12 -3.25 -13.62 -5.43
N PRO A 13 -2.74 -13.69 -4.19
CA PRO A 13 -1.60 -12.88 -3.78
C PRO A 13 -0.41 -13.09 -4.71
N GLU A 14 0.30 -12.02 -5.06
CA GLU A 14 1.54 -12.04 -5.87
C GLU A 14 1.39 -12.67 -7.27
N ALA A 15 0.18 -13.13 -7.67
CA ALA A 15 -0.01 -13.83 -8.93
C ALA A 15 0.26 -12.95 -10.16
N ALA A 16 0.01 -11.64 -10.06
CA ALA A 16 0.30 -10.72 -11.16
C ALA A 16 1.80 -10.58 -11.41
N ASP A 17 2.59 -10.51 -10.33
CA ASP A 17 4.05 -10.33 -10.39
C ASP A 17 4.77 -11.65 -10.75
N ASP A 18 4.19 -12.79 -10.35
CA ASP A 18 4.70 -14.13 -10.63
C ASP A 18 4.34 -14.62 -12.04
N ALA A 19 3.39 -13.97 -12.72
CA ALA A 19 2.85 -14.42 -13.98
C ALA A 19 3.84 -14.21 -15.16
N SER A 20 4.08 -15.25 -15.93
CA SER A 20 4.74 -15.19 -17.25
C SER A 20 3.72 -15.49 -18.34
N VAL A 21 3.56 -14.58 -19.31
CA VAL A 21 2.53 -14.65 -20.35
C VAL A 21 3.14 -14.98 -21.69
N SER A 22 2.53 -15.93 -22.38
CA SER A 22 2.79 -16.22 -23.80
C SER A 22 1.46 -16.31 -24.55
N ALA A 23 1.44 -15.98 -25.83
CA ALA A 23 0.21 -16.04 -26.62
C ALA A 23 0.49 -16.55 -28.05
N ASN A 24 -0.42 -17.38 -28.54
CA ASN A 24 -0.54 -17.69 -29.96
C ASN A 24 -1.71 -16.90 -30.55
N GLY A 25 -1.50 -16.24 -31.68
CA GLY A 25 -2.49 -15.37 -32.30
C GLY A 25 -2.54 -13.95 -31.70
N ALA A 26 -1.49 -13.52 -30.99
CA ALA A 26 -1.27 -12.13 -30.62
C ALA A 26 -0.66 -11.36 -31.80
N SER A 27 -1.09 -10.14 -32.04
CA SER A 27 -0.47 -9.24 -33.03
C SER A 27 0.93 -8.82 -32.58
N SER A 28 1.80 -8.47 -33.53
CA SER A 28 3.19 -8.10 -33.27
C SER A 28 3.37 -6.83 -32.43
N PHE A 29 2.35 -6.02 -32.28
CA PHE A 29 2.34 -4.80 -31.49
C PHE A 29 1.67 -4.99 -30.12
N SER A 30 1.25 -6.21 -29.76
CA SER A 30 0.71 -6.48 -28.44
C SER A 30 1.82 -6.47 -27.39
N ASP A 31 1.53 -5.90 -26.21
CA ASP A 31 2.38 -5.97 -25.03
C ASP A 31 1.78 -6.97 -24.01
N ILE A 32 1.89 -8.25 -24.33
CA ILE A 32 1.24 -9.31 -23.54
C ILE A 32 1.82 -9.45 -22.13
N THR A 33 3.01 -8.91 -21.88
CA THR A 33 3.62 -8.93 -20.54
C THR A 33 2.88 -8.04 -19.55
N ARG A 34 2.13 -7.05 -20.07
CA ARG A 34 1.30 -6.15 -19.26
C ARG A 34 -0.07 -6.75 -18.88
N LEU A 35 -0.48 -7.85 -19.46
CA LEU A 35 -1.80 -8.44 -19.19
C LEU A 35 -2.10 -8.65 -17.69
N PRO A 36 -1.19 -9.16 -16.85
CA PRO A 36 -1.47 -9.30 -15.41
C PRO A 36 -1.56 -7.97 -14.66
N GLY A 37 -0.67 -7.02 -14.98
CA GLY A 37 -0.59 -5.71 -14.29
C GLY A 37 -1.56 -4.66 -14.85
N GLY A 38 -2.02 -4.85 -16.09
CA GLY A 38 -2.79 -3.87 -16.84
C GLY A 38 -1.94 -2.75 -17.44
N GLY A 39 -2.57 -2.00 -18.35
CA GLY A 39 -1.94 -0.93 -19.09
C GLY A 39 -1.13 -1.38 -20.30
N SER A 40 -0.92 -0.47 -21.22
CA SER A 40 -0.02 -0.63 -22.38
C SER A 40 0.55 0.75 -22.72
N GLU A 41 1.81 0.80 -23.13
CA GLU A 41 2.44 2.03 -23.62
C GLU A 41 2.27 2.17 -25.16
N ILE A 42 1.59 1.21 -25.79
CA ILE A 42 1.47 1.14 -27.25
C ILE A 42 0.16 1.80 -27.68
N ALA A 43 0.26 2.91 -28.37
CA ALA A 43 -0.85 3.50 -29.11
C ALA A 43 -1.07 2.71 -30.40
N ALA A 44 -2.21 2.05 -30.54
CA ALA A 44 -2.58 1.31 -31.75
C ALA A 44 -3.85 1.93 -32.37
N ILE A 45 -3.89 1.99 -33.70
CA ILE A 45 -5.04 2.44 -34.46
C ILE A 45 -5.69 1.23 -35.12
N SER A 46 -6.99 1.01 -34.86
CA SER A 46 -7.74 -0.05 -35.49
C SER A 46 -8.50 0.41 -36.71
N GLY A 47 -8.45 -0.39 -37.80
CA GLY A 47 -9.29 -0.22 -38.99
C GLY A 47 -10.66 -0.90 -38.90
N GLU A 48 -11.07 -1.35 -37.70
CA GLU A 48 -12.35 -2.03 -37.50
C GLU A 48 -13.56 -1.10 -37.84
N LEU A 49 -14.61 -1.67 -38.36
CA LEU A 49 -15.86 -0.95 -38.67
C LEU A 49 -16.44 -0.34 -37.38
N ASN A 50 -16.81 0.94 -37.46
CA ASN A 50 -17.30 1.75 -36.34
C ASN A 50 -16.29 2.04 -35.21
N TYR A 51 -15.02 1.78 -35.45
CA TYR A 51 -13.96 2.20 -34.54
C TYR A 51 -13.57 3.67 -34.74
N TRP A 52 -13.98 4.27 -35.84
CA TRP A 52 -13.70 5.64 -36.24
C TRP A 52 -14.94 6.51 -36.12
N ALA A 53 -14.83 7.71 -35.55
CA ALA A 53 -15.84 8.71 -35.64
C ALA A 53 -15.76 9.38 -37.03
N LEU A 54 -16.90 9.51 -37.75
CA LEU A 54 -16.98 10.16 -39.06
C LEU A 54 -16.87 11.70 -38.98
N ASP A 55 -16.41 12.25 -37.85
CA ASP A 55 -16.23 13.68 -37.64
C ASP A 55 -14.85 14.19 -38.07
N GLY A 56 -14.06 13.38 -38.74
CA GLY A 56 -12.71 13.71 -39.18
C GLY A 56 -11.65 13.63 -38.07
N LYS A 57 -12.04 13.27 -36.89
CA LYS A 57 -11.08 12.97 -35.80
C LYS A 57 -10.74 11.50 -35.87
N HIS A 58 -9.45 11.21 -35.98
CA HIS A 58 -8.96 9.88 -35.65
C HIS A 58 -9.26 9.63 -34.16
N VAL A 59 -9.95 8.55 -33.84
CA VAL A 59 -9.93 8.04 -32.50
C VAL A 59 -8.50 7.52 -32.33
N ALA A 60 -7.57 8.42 -32.00
CA ALA A 60 -6.30 8.03 -31.46
C ALA A 60 -6.67 7.29 -30.17
N VAL A 61 -6.18 6.08 -30.06
CA VAL A 61 -6.41 5.22 -28.92
C VAL A 61 -5.42 5.65 -27.84
N ASP A 62 -5.40 6.95 -27.52
CA ASP A 62 -4.51 7.58 -26.56
C ASP A 62 -4.80 7.12 -25.12
N ASP A 63 -6.01 6.59 -24.86
CA ASP A 63 -6.43 6.07 -23.56
C ASP A 63 -6.65 4.55 -23.58
N ASN A 64 -6.08 3.85 -24.54
CA ASN A 64 -6.35 2.44 -24.71
C ASN A 64 -5.25 1.60 -24.05
N ASP A 65 -5.48 1.26 -22.81
CA ASP A 65 -4.67 0.32 -22.02
C ASP A 65 -4.67 -1.11 -22.56
N ILE A 66 -4.89 -1.33 -23.88
CA ILE A 66 -5.00 -2.67 -24.45
C ILE A 66 -3.63 -3.30 -24.61
N ALA A 67 -3.39 -4.33 -23.82
CA ALA A 67 -2.16 -5.10 -23.83
C ALA A 67 -2.16 -6.24 -24.87
N PHE A 68 -3.33 -6.80 -25.19
CA PHE A 68 -3.47 -7.87 -26.15
C PHE A 68 -4.43 -7.50 -27.28
N TRP A 69 -3.98 -7.73 -28.52
CA TRP A 69 -4.77 -7.68 -29.75
C TRP A 69 -4.61 -9.00 -30.48
N SER A 70 -5.70 -9.62 -30.95
CA SER A 70 -5.57 -10.78 -31.83
C SER A 70 -4.95 -10.40 -33.16
N THR A 71 -4.29 -11.36 -33.82
CA THR A 71 -3.72 -11.18 -35.16
C THR A 71 -4.82 -11.07 -36.21
N GLU A 72 -5.91 -11.83 -36.05
CA GLU A 72 -7.02 -11.93 -36.99
C GLU A 72 -8.30 -11.32 -36.43
N LEU A 73 -9.16 -10.88 -37.32
CA LEU A 73 -10.54 -10.50 -37.03
C LEU A 73 -11.40 -11.75 -36.85
N SER A 74 -12.43 -11.68 -36.03
CA SER A 74 -13.51 -12.67 -36.02
C SER A 74 -14.26 -12.70 -37.35
N GLY A 75 -14.89 -13.81 -37.66
CA GLY A 75 -15.70 -14.00 -38.87
C GLY A 75 -17.01 -13.22 -38.87
N ALA A 76 -17.81 -13.44 -39.89
CA ALA A 76 -19.16 -12.85 -40.06
C ALA A 76 -20.14 -13.25 -38.94
N ASP A 77 -19.89 -14.37 -38.31
CA ASP A 77 -20.63 -14.90 -37.14
C ASP A 77 -20.03 -14.50 -35.81
N GLY A 78 -18.97 -13.69 -35.82
CA GLY A 78 -18.23 -13.28 -34.64
C GLY A 78 -17.26 -14.34 -34.11
N VAL A 79 -17.09 -15.51 -34.77
CA VAL A 79 -16.24 -16.61 -34.30
C VAL A 79 -14.87 -16.52 -34.97
N PHE A 80 -13.80 -16.85 -34.22
CA PHE A 80 -12.46 -16.95 -34.79
C PHE A 80 -12.24 -18.27 -35.50
N VAL A 81 -11.72 -18.23 -36.72
CA VAL A 81 -11.27 -19.43 -37.47
C VAL A 81 -10.02 -20.00 -36.76
N ASN A 82 -9.01 -19.16 -36.55
CA ASN A 82 -7.82 -19.51 -35.80
C ASN A 82 -7.96 -18.85 -34.39
N LYS A 83 -8.37 -19.64 -33.41
CA LYS A 83 -8.66 -19.17 -32.08
C LYS A 83 -7.39 -18.69 -31.38
N PRO A 84 -7.28 -17.44 -30.95
CA PRO A 84 -6.17 -16.99 -30.12
C PRO A 84 -6.11 -17.76 -28.80
N VAL A 85 -4.90 -18.08 -28.34
CA VAL A 85 -4.67 -18.79 -27.09
C VAL A 85 -3.65 -18.01 -26.27
N ILE A 86 -4.03 -17.66 -25.05
CA ILE A 86 -3.14 -17.02 -24.07
C ILE A 86 -2.79 -18.08 -23.02
N THR A 87 -1.50 -18.27 -22.77
CA THR A 87 -1.00 -19.15 -21.72
C THR A 87 -0.27 -18.32 -20.68
N ILE A 88 -0.67 -18.46 -19.43
CA ILE A 88 -0.08 -17.80 -18.27
C ILE A 88 0.49 -18.89 -17.37
N THR A 89 1.76 -18.80 -17.04
CA THR A 89 2.46 -19.72 -16.13
C THR A 89 2.99 -18.97 -14.93
N PHE A 90 2.96 -19.64 -13.79
CA PHE A 90 3.40 -19.10 -12.51
C PHE A 90 4.56 -19.97 -11.98
N THR A 91 5.47 -19.36 -11.23
CA THR A 91 6.56 -20.10 -10.56
C THR A 91 6.05 -20.73 -9.27
N GLN A 92 4.98 -20.18 -8.69
CA GLN A 92 4.31 -20.67 -7.48
C GLN A 92 2.89 -21.15 -7.80
N GLN A 93 2.28 -21.87 -6.85
CA GLN A 93 0.87 -22.26 -6.95
C GLN A 93 -0.02 -21.18 -6.37
N HIS A 94 -1.05 -20.81 -7.12
CA HIS A 94 -2.04 -19.82 -6.72
C HIS A 94 -3.43 -20.44 -6.58
N SER A 95 -4.31 -19.73 -5.87
CA SER A 95 -5.71 -20.07 -5.72
C SER A 95 -6.55 -18.82 -5.95
N SER A 96 -7.63 -18.92 -6.71
CA SER A 96 -8.52 -17.79 -6.94
C SER A 96 -9.98 -18.25 -7.10
N MET A 97 -10.92 -17.35 -6.85
CA MET A 97 -12.35 -17.59 -7.10
C MET A 97 -12.72 -17.52 -8.58
N GLY A 98 -11.77 -17.21 -9.46
CA GLY A 98 -11.96 -17.11 -10.89
C GLY A 98 -10.96 -16.16 -11.53
N VAL A 99 -11.28 -15.72 -12.75
CA VAL A 99 -10.44 -14.81 -13.54
C VAL A 99 -11.30 -13.68 -14.07
N SER A 100 -10.91 -12.43 -13.82
CA SER A 100 -11.58 -11.26 -14.38
C SER A 100 -10.85 -10.77 -15.63
N PHE A 101 -11.63 -10.35 -16.61
CA PHE A 101 -11.15 -9.75 -17.85
C PHE A 101 -11.60 -8.29 -17.94
N ARG A 102 -10.68 -7.43 -18.32
CA ARG A 102 -11.00 -6.11 -18.86
C ARG A 102 -10.70 -6.13 -20.36
N PHE A 103 -11.75 -6.07 -21.16
CA PHE A 103 -11.69 -5.96 -22.60
C PHE A 103 -11.60 -4.48 -23.02
N ASP A 104 -11.97 -4.15 -24.24
CA ASP A 104 -12.01 -2.79 -24.74
C ASP A 104 -13.21 -2.00 -24.16
N THR A 105 -12.98 -1.32 -23.05
CA THR A 105 -14.02 -0.53 -22.38
C THR A 105 -14.40 0.74 -23.14
N ALA A 106 -13.54 1.25 -24.03
CA ALA A 106 -13.80 2.46 -24.79
C ALA A 106 -14.89 2.26 -25.85
N THR A 107 -14.90 1.08 -26.49
CA THR A 107 -15.90 0.74 -27.51
C THR A 107 -16.98 -0.22 -27.00
N GLY A 108 -16.82 -0.80 -25.81
CA GLY A 108 -17.65 -1.89 -25.32
C GLY A 108 -17.38 -3.24 -26.01
N GLY A 109 -16.33 -3.31 -26.84
CA GLY A 109 -15.91 -4.52 -27.52
C GLY A 109 -15.40 -5.57 -26.54
N HIS A 110 -15.90 -6.80 -26.66
CA HIS A 110 -15.47 -7.89 -25.77
C HIS A 110 -15.51 -9.25 -26.46
N VAL A 111 -14.75 -10.18 -25.92
CA VAL A 111 -14.86 -11.59 -26.26
C VAL A 111 -16.18 -12.10 -25.70
N ASN A 112 -17.04 -12.70 -26.51
CA ASN A 112 -18.34 -13.20 -26.07
C ASN A 112 -18.36 -14.70 -25.76
N SER A 113 -17.28 -15.40 -26.08
CA SER A 113 -17.10 -16.81 -25.79
C SER A 113 -15.62 -17.12 -25.59
N LEU A 114 -15.27 -17.71 -24.46
CA LEU A 114 -13.92 -18.16 -24.15
C LEU A 114 -13.93 -19.43 -23.32
N ASN A 115 -12.81 -20.17 -23.35
CA ASN A 115 -12.56 -21.33 -22.52
C ASN A 115 -11.33 -21.09 -21.65
N ILE A 116 -11.39 -21.48 -20.39
CA ILE A 116 -10.24 -21.45 -19.48
C ILE A 116 -9.97 -22.84 -18.95
N LYS A 117 -8.69 -23.24 -19.01
CA LYS A 117 -8.16 -24.47 -18.40
C LYS A 117 -7.14 -24.09 -17.34
N TRP A 118 -7.33 -24.63 -16.13
CA TRP A 118 -6.39 -24.50 -15.02
C TRP A 118 -5.59 -25.77 -14.87
N TYR A 119 -4.30 -25.65 -14.65
CA TYR A 119 -3.39 -26.78 -14.48
C TYR A 119 -2.56 -26.63 -13.19
N GLN A 120 -2.15 -27.77 -12.65
CA GLN A 120 -1.07 -27.90 -11.68
C GLN A 120 -0.01 -28.78 -12.31
N GLY A 121 1.12 -28.22 -12.71
CA GLY A 121 2.08 -28.84 -13.58
C GLY A 121 1.45 -29.29 -14.92
N THR A 122 1.37 -30.58 -15.13
CA THR A 122 0.70 -31.17 -16.30
C THR A 122 -0.73 -31.64 -16.04
N THR A 123 -1.17 -31.61 -14.78
CA THR A 123 -2.49 -32.10 -14.37
C THR A 123 -3.55 -31.04 -14.59
N LEU A 124 -4.58 -31.36 -15.36
CA LEU A 124 -5.75 -30.51 -15.56
C LEU A 124 -6.58 -30.48 -14.27
N LYS A 125 -6.72 -29.31 -13.65
CA LYS A 125 -7.53 -29.09 -12.43
C LYS A 125 -8.99 -28.74 -12.77
N ALA A 126 -9.18 -27.89 -13.78
CA ALA A 126 -10.49 -27.46 -14.23
C ALA A 126 -10.47 -27.08 -15.72
N ASN A 127 -11.63 -27.21 -16.36
CA ASN A 127 -11.88 -26.78 -17.73
C ASN A 127 -13.31 -26.21 -17.81
N LYS A 128 -13.45 -24.92 -18.12
CA LYS A 128 -14.73 -24.21 -18.13
C LYS A 128 -14.87 -23.29 -19.32
N ASP A 129 -16.07 -23.24 -19.89
CA ASP A 129 -16.49 -22.28 -20.89
C ASP A 129 -17.21 -21.13 -20.22
N PHE A 130 -16.99 -19.92 -20.74
CA PHE A 130 -17.61 -18.70 -20.27
C PHE A 130 -18.15 -17.89 -21.45
N THR A 131 -19.22 -17.12 -21.18
CA THR A 131 -19.90 -16.28 -22.16
C THR A 131 -19.96 -14.84 -21.68
N PRO A 132 -18.83 -14.09 -21.73
CA PRO A 132 -18.83 -12.69 -21.35
C PRO A 132 -19.90 -11.89 -22.12
N ASN A 133 -20.56 -11.01 -21.39
CA ASN A 133 -21.64 -10.15 -21.91
C ASN A 133 -21.36 -8.65 -21.73
N ASN A 134 -20.15 -8.32 -21.24
CA ASN A 134 -19.69 -6.95 -21.00
C ASN A 134 -18.17 -6.85 -21.18
N ALA A 135 -17.68 -5.63 -21.39
CA ALA A 135 -16.25 -5.33 -21.51
C ALA A 135 -15.47 -5.57 -20.17
N VAL A 136 -16.15 -5.63 -19.05
CA VAL A 136 -15.57 -6.10 -17.78
C VAL A 136 -16.37 -7.32 -17.34
N TYR A 137 -15.70 -8.46 -17.23
CA TYR A 137 -16.38 -9.72 -16.94
C TYR A 137 -15.57 -10.61 -15.99
N PHE A 138 -16.27 -11.20 -15.03
CA PHE A 138 -15.69 -12.16 -14.10
C PHE A 138 -16.10 -13.59 -14.48
N CYS A 139 -15.09 -14.40 -14.84
CA CYS A 139 -15.23 -15.83 -15.06
C CYS A 139 -15.20 -16.56 -13.70
N GLU A 140 -16.35 -16.67 -13.06
CA GLU A 140 -16.48 -17.26 -11.72
C GLU A 140 -16.27 -18.77 -11.77
N HIS A 141 -15.18 -19.24 -11.20
CA HIS A 141 -14.89 -20.64 -10.96
C HIS A 141 -13.71 -20.78 -10.00
N THR A 142 -13.99 -21.18 -8.76
CA THR A 142 -12.94 -21.35 -7.74
C THR A 142 -12.04 -22.53 -8.10
N VAL A 143 -10.73 -22.26 -8.18
CA VAL A 143 -9.70 -23.27 -8.38
C VAL A 143 -8.57 -23.01 -7.38
N THR A 144 -8.13 -24.08 -6.72
CA THR A 144 -7.05 -24.04 -5.74
C THR A 144 -5.78 -24.70 -6.30
N SER A 145 -4.62 -24.16 -5.91
CA SER A 145 -3.30 -24.74 -6.21
C SER A 145 -3.08 -24.98 -7.70
N TYR A 146 -3.28 -23.96 -8.54
CA TYR A 146 -2.91 -23.98 -9.95
C TYR A 146 -1.63 -23.17 -10.19
N ASP A 147 -0.84 -23.58 -11.20
CA ASP A 147 0.37 -22.90 -11.64
C ASP A 147 0.37 -22.55 -13.14
N LYS A 148 -0.73 -22.86 -13.85
CA LYS A 148 -0.87 -22.51 -15.26
C LYS A 148 -2.33 -22.34 -15.66
N LEU A 149 -2.58 -21.30 -16.47
CA LEU A 149 -3.84 -21.03 -17.16
C LEU A 149 -3.63 -21.13 -18.66
N VAL A 150 -4.59 -21.73 -19.34
CA VAL A 150 -4.68 -21.72 -20.81
C VAL A 150 -6.05 -21.15 -21.17
N ILE A 151 -6.07 -19.99 -21.81
CA ILE A 151 -7.26 -19.22 -22.17
C ILE A 151 -7.40 -19.25 -23.68
N THR A 152 -8.49 -19.80 -24.17
CA THR A 152 -8.81 -19.84 -25.60
C THR A 152 -9.95 -18.87 -25.90
N LEU A 153 -9.74 -17.92 -26.80
CA LEU A 153 -10.74 -16.95 -27.21
C LEU A 153 -11.50 -17.50 -28.41
N ASN A 154 -12.81 -17.72 -28.26
CA ASN A 154 -13.62 -18.36 -29.30
C ASN A 154 -14.26 -17.36 -30.27
N GLY A 155 -14.67 -16.18 -29.78
CA GLY A 155 -15.36 -15.21 -30.60
C GLY A 155 -15.51 -13.85 -29.91
N THR A 156 -16.03 -12.87 -30.64
CA THR A 156 -16.28 -11.49 -30.21
C THR A 156 -17.77 -11.17 -30.26
N ASN A 157 -18.20 -10.17 -29.48
CA ASN A 157 -19.61 -9.74 -29.38
C ASN A 157 -20.17 -9.15 -30.67
N LEU A 158 -19.30 -8.71 -31.57
CA LEU A 158 -19.65 -8.22 -32.90
C LEU A 158 -18.78 -8.90 -33.96
N PRO A 159 -19.28 -9.13 -35.18
CA PRO A 159 -18.49 -9.68 -36.27
C PRO A 159 -17.39 -8.70 -36.73
N TYR A 160 -16.34 -9.29 -37.31
CA TYR A 160 -15.19 -8.58 -37.86
C TYR A 160 -14.49 -7.67 -36.82
N ARG A 161 -14.29 -8.21 -35.60
CA ARG A 161 -13.58 -7.52 -34.50
C ARG A 161 -12.32 -8.30 -34.11
N TYR A 162 -11.30 -7.55 -33.70
CA TYR A 162 -10.18 -8.12 -32.96
C TYR A 162 -10.63 -8.45 -31.53
N ALA A 163 -10.09 -9.55 -30.97
CA ALA A 163 -10.12 -9.69 -29.53
C ALA A 163 -9.11 -8.72 -28.92
N LYS A 164 -9.57 -7.89 -28.00
CA LYS A 164 -8.80 -6.87 -27.30
C LYS A 164 -8.93 -7.08 -25.81
N ILE A 165 -7.81 -7.18 -25.09
CA ILE A 165 -7.77 -7.35 -23.63
C ILE A 165 -6.81 -6.33 -23.07
N SER A 166 -7.29 -5.51 -22.14
CA SER A 166 -6.45 -4.55 -21.42
C SER A 166 -5.82 -5.17 -20.16
N GLN A 167 -6.54 -6.09 -19.49
CA GLN A 167 -6.04 -6.70 -18.26
C GLN A 167 -6.70 -8.06 -17.99
N ILE A 168 -5.93 -8.98 -17.40
CA ILE A 168 -6.40 -10.23 -16.81
C ILE A 168 -6.06 -10.20 -15.32
N ILE A 169 -7.07 -10.32 -14.46
CA ILE A 169 -6.95 -10.31 -13.01
C ILE A 169 -7.25 -11.71 -12.49
N PHE A 170 -6.35 -12.27 -11.68
CA PHE A 170 -6.52 -13.60 -11.09
C PHE A 170 -7.41 -13.52 -9.84
N GLY A 171 -8.67 -13.24 -10.04
CA GLY A 171 -9.67 -12.97 -9.02
C GLY A 171 -10.61 -11.84 -9.42
N LEU A 172 -11.09 -11.09 -8.44
CA LEU A 172 -12.10 -10.05 -8.61
C LEU A 172 -11.84 -8.86 -7.68
N TYR A 173 -12.17 -7.65 -8.13
CA TYR A 173 -12.28 -6.48 -7.26
C TYR A 173 -13.73 -6.29 -6.84
N ARG A 174 -13.96 -6.23 -5.53
CA ARG A 174 -15.29 -5.99 -4.94
C ARG A 174 -15.29 -4.69 -4.18
N SER A 175 -16.14 -3.76 -4.60
CA SER A 175 -16.32 -2.48 -3.91
C SER A 175 -17.61 -2.49 -3.10
N PHE A 176 -17.48 -2.17 -1.83
CA PHE A 176 -18.58 -2.07 -0.87
C PHE A 176 -18.82 -0.59 -0.53
N GLY A 177 -20.05 -0.16 -0.68
CA GLY A 177 -20.49 1.16 -0.22
C GLY A 177 -21.14 1.11 1.15
N MET A 178 -21.57 2.28 1.64
CA MET A 178 -22.18 2.42 2.98
C MET A 178 -23.48 1.64 3.19
N THR A 179 -24.09 1.08 2.14
CA THR A 179 -25.24 0.16 2.27
C THR A 179 -24.84 -1.23 2.74
N ALA A 180 -23.60 -1.65 2.49
CA ALA A 180 -23.05 -2.93 2.90
C ALA A 180 -22.11 -2.78 4.12
N ILE A 181 -21.49 -1.63 4.30
CA ILE A 181 -20.59 -1.35 5.43
C ILE A 181 -21.44 -0.93 6.64
N ARG A 182 -21.51 -1.77 7.69
CA ARG A 182 -22.17 -1.42 8.95
C ARG A 182 -21.38 -0.43 9.79
N SER A 183 -20.08 -0.67 9.86
CA SER A 183 -19.13 0.19 10.57
C SER A 183 -17.75 0.04 9.95
N ALA A 184 -16.99 1.11 9.92
CA ALA A 184 -15.59 1.06 9.57
C ALA A 184 -14.82 2.19 10.27
N SER A 185 -13.64 1.87 10.77
CA SER A 185 -12.73 2.85 11.33
C SER A 185 -11.30 2.55 10.90
N VAL A 186 -10.59 3.62 10.54
CA VAL A 186 -9.17 3.62 10.21
C VAL A 186 -8.43 4.30 11.34
N VAL A 187 -7.34 3.73 11.80
CA VAL A 187 -6.41 4.38 12.73
C VAL A 187 -5.06 4.49 12.04
N ASN A 188 -4.72 5.69 11.62
CA ASN A 188 -3.41 6.04 11.10
C ASN A 188 -2.59 6.69 12.20
N GLU A 189 -1.35 6.24 12.39
CA GLU A 189 -0.47 6.72 13.45
C GLU A 189 0.98 6.80 12.97
N MET A 190 1.71 7.82 13.40
CA MET A 190 3.15 7.96 13.17
C MET A 190 3.86 8.37 14.45
N ASP A 191 5.13 8.03 14.54
CA ASP A 191 6.03 8.59 15.54
C ASP A 191 6.94 9.63 14.86
N GLY A 192 6.72 10.90 15.15
CA GLY A 192 7.51 11.99 14.57
C GLY A 192 8.97 12.02 15.02
N SER A 193 9.34 11.25 16.06
CA SER A 193 10.74 11.03 16.46
C SER A 193 11.43 9.94 15.64
N ALA A 194 10.66 9.08 14.97
CA ALA A 194 11.07 7.84 14.31
C ALA A 194 11.72 6.81 15.26
N LEU A 195 11.48 6.90 16.58
CA LEU A 195 11.90 5.88 17.54
C LEU A 195 11.08 4.59 17.40
N SER A 196 9.90 4.70 16.82
CA SER A 196 9.06 3.57 16.43
C SER A 196 8.45 3.80 15.04
N VAL A 197 7.98 2.73 14.43
CA VAL A 197 7.14 2.76 13.23
C VAL A 197 5.82 2.08 13.58
N PRO A 198 4.80 2.86 13.99
CA PRO A 198 3.49 2.33 14.31
C PRO A 198 2.84 1.64 13.11
N VAL A 199 1.98 0.65 13.39
CA VAL A 199 1.18 -0.04 12.38
C VAL A 199 -0.21 0.61 12.34
N SER A 200 -0.58 1.13 11.18
CA SER A 200 -1.93 1.65 10.96
C SER A 200 -2.91 0.53 10.72
N THR A 201 -4.16 0.70 11.17
CA THR A 201 -5.16 -0.38 11.14
C THR A 201 -6.48 0.07 10.53
N LEU A 202 -7.15 -0.87 9.88
CA LEU A 202 -8.55 -0.74 9.46
C LEU A 202 -9.36 -1.85 10.13
N ARG A 203 -10.45 -1.48 10.81
CA ARG A 203 -11.45 -2.42 11.30
C ARG A 203 -12.79 -2.10 10.66
N TRP A 204 -13.43 -3.10 10.10
CA TRP A 204 -14.71 -2.90 9.44
C TRP A 204 -15.63 -4.10 9.55
N THR A 205 -16.92 -3.81 9.59
CA THR A 205 -17.99 -4.80 9.63
C THR A 205 -18.80 -4.68 8.36
N LEU A 206 -18.89 -5.77 7.64
CA LEU A 206 -19.57 -5.88 6.36
C LEU A 206 -20.85 -6.71 6.52
N GLU A 207 -21.96 -6.24 5.98
CA GLU A 207 -23.20 -7.02 5.83
C GLU A 207 -23.47 -7.27 4.36
N ILE A 208 -23.37 -8.53 3.95
CA ILE A 208 -23.57 -8.96 2.57
C ILE A 208 -24.82 -9.82 2.51
N ARG A 209 -25.78 -9.40 1.68
CA ARG A 209 -27.07 -10.11 1.51
C ARG A 209 -27.18 -10.83 0.17
N ASP A 210 -26.12 -10.84 -0.61
CA ASP A 210 -26.02 -11.69 -1.78
C ASP A 210 -25.73 -13.14 -1.36
N ASN A 211 -26.18 -14.10 -2.15
CA ASN A 211 -25.99 -15.52 -1.85
C ASN A 211 -24.55 -15.99 -2.16
N VAL A 212 -23.56 -15.11 -2.15
CA VAL A 212 -22.17 -15.42 -2.42
C VAL A 212 -21.44 -15.65 -1.11
N GLU A 213 -20.82 -16.80 -0.95
CA GLU A 213 -19.95 -17.09 0.17
C GLU A 213 -18.59 -16.41 -0.06
N TYR A 214 -18.26 -15.45 0.79
CA TYR A 214 -16.99 -14.75 0.73
C TYR A 214 -15.94 -15.50 1.55
N MET A 215 -14.87 -15.89 0.89
CA MET A 215 -13.63 -16.31 1.54
C MET A 215 -12.63 -15.16 1.46
N PHE A 216 -12.54 -14.38 2.53
CA PHE A 216 -11.51 -13.36 2.64
C PHE A 216 -10.17 -14.03 2.87
N GLN A 217 -9.20 -13.76 1.99
CA GLN A 217 -7.86 -14.31 2.13
C GLN A 217 -6.99 -13.37 2.97
N LEU A 218 -6.13 -13.93 3.80
CA LEU A 218 -5.14 -13.15 4.55
C LEU A 218 -4.20 -12.43 3.58
N LYS A 219 -3.73 -11.25 3.98
CA LYS A 219 -2.82 -10.38 3.21
C LYS A 219 -3.39 -9.82 1.92
N GLN A 220 -4.66 -10.04 1.62
CA GLN A 220 -5.31 -9.38 0.50
C GLN A 220 -5.48 -7.88 0.75
N PRO A 221 -5.18 -7.04 -0.23
CA PRO A 221 -5.31 -5.60 -0.09
C PRO A 221 -6.76 -5.15 -0.06
N VAL A 222 -7.01 -4.19 0.82
CA VAL A 222 -8.29 -3.50 1.01
C VAL A 222 -8.04 -2.01 0.85
N GLU A 223 -8.57 -1.42 -0.21
CA GLU A 223 -8.45 0.01 -0.49
C GLU A 223 -9.63 0.76 0.10
N VAL A 224 -9.36 1.82 0.86
CA VAL A 224 -10.37 2.67 1.49
C VAL A 224 -10.35 4.04 0.87
N ARG A 225 -11.49 4.47 0.30
CA ARG A 225 -11.69 5.81 -0.29
C ARG A 225 -12.88 6.53 0.31
N ASN A 226 -12.75 7.85 0.38
CA ASN A 226 -13.88 8.75 0.61
C ASN A 226 -13.97 9.72 -0.56
N ASP A 227 -15.09 9.68 -1.29
CA ASP A 227 -15.21 10.24 -2.63
C ASP A 227 -14.05 9.73 -3.52
N ASN A 228 -13.23 10.60 -4.05
CA ASN A 228 -12.07 10.22 -4.85
C ASN A 228 -10.74 10.23 -4.04
N LYS A 229 -10.79 10.56 -2.73
CA LYS A 229 -9.60 10.64 -1.88
C LYS A 229 -9.29 9.27 -1.29
N LEU A 230 -8.09 8.79 -1.53
CA LEU A 230 -7.58 7.57 -0.92
C LEU A 230 -7.26 7.84 0.55
N ILE A 231 -7.80 7.03 1.45
CA ILE A 231 -7.46 7.08 2.89
C ILE A 231 -6.26 6.17 3.16
N GLY A 232 -6.20 5.02 2.52
CA GLY A 232 -5.08 4.10 2.62
C GLY A 232 -5.40 2.74 2.00
N VAL A 233 -4.36 1.91 1.89
CA VAL A 233 -4.44 0.50 1.52
C VAL A 233 -4.02 -0.32 2.73
N TYR A 234 -4.85 -1.28 3.10
CA TYR A 234 -4.67 -2.15 4.26
C TYR A 234 -4.72 -3.61 3.81
N TYR A 235 -4.15 -4.51 4.58
CA TYR A 235 -4.05 -5.92 4.26
C TYR A 235 -4.78 -6.73 5.32
N ILE A 236 -5.58 -7.71 4.92
CA ILE A 236 -6.38 -8.51 5.85
C ILE A 236 -5.47 -9.32 6.76
N ASP A 237 -5.57 -9.08 8.06
CA ASP A 237 -4.92 -9.85 9.13
C ASP A 237 -5.81 -11.01 9.57
N GLY A 238 -7.11 -10.74 9.71
CA GLY A 238 -8.08 -11.74 10.11
C GLY A 238 -9.50 -11.35 9.79
N TYR A 239 -10.37 -12.36 9.76
CA TYR A 239 -11.80 -12.12 9.68
C TYR A 239 -12.59 -13.12 10.52
N SER A 240 -13.76 -12.72 10.93
CA SER A 240 -14.74 -13.59 11.59
C SER A 240 -16.13 -13.38 11.00
N ARG A 241 -16.90 -14.46 10.87
CA ARG A 241 -18.29 -14.43 10.46
C ARG A 241 -19.17 -14.56 11.69
N THR A 242 -19.89 -13.51 12.05
CA THR A 242 -20.70 -13.46 13.30
C THR A 242 -22.17 -13.73 13.06
N ALA A 243 -22.63 -13.69 11.81
CA ALA A 243 -23.97 -14.09 11.37
C ALA A 243 -23.90 -14.55 9.90
N GLU A 244 -25.00 -15.07 9.37
CA GLU A 244 -25.06 -15.58 7.99
C GLU A 244 -24.51 -14.59 6.95
N SER A 245 -24.80 -13.30 7.14
CA SER A 245 -24.42 -12.22 6.23
C SER A 245 -23.44 -11.20 6.81
N VAL A 246 -22.89 -11.42 8.03
CA VAL A 246 -22.08 -10.42 8.74
C VAL A 246 -20.67 -10.90 8.95
N TYR A 247 -19.72 -10.13 8.42
CA TYR A 247 -18.29 -10.35 8.52
C TYR A 247 -17.62 -9.18 9.26
N ASN A 248 -16.73 -9.48 10.20
CA ASN A 248 -15.84 -8.51 10.82
C ASN A 248 -14.44 -8.77 10.30
N LEU A 249 -13.78 -7.73 9.84
CA LEU A 249 -12.44 -7.80 9.26
C LEU A 249 -11.52 -6.86 10.03
N ASP A 250 -10.36 -7.38 10.40
CA ASP A 250 -9.23 -6.65 10.93
C ASP A 250 -8.13 -6.61 9.87
N CYS A 251 -7.59 -5.42 9.62
CA CYS A 251 -6.57 -5.21 8.61
C CYS A 251 -5.47 -4.28 9.16
N TYR A 252 -4.26 -4.45 8.68
CA TYR A 252 -3.12 -3.59 8.98
C TYR A 252 -2.50 -3.03 7.68
N ASP A 253 -1.67 -2.02 7.81
CA ASP A 253 -0.97 -1.39 6.68
C ASP A 253 0.28 -2.19 6.24
N ALA A 254 1.07 -1.64 5.31
CA ALA A 254 2.29 -2.26 4.82
C ALA A 254 3.32 -2.52 5.96
N PHE A 255 3.35 -1.70 7.01
CA PHE A 255 4.24 -1.95 8.14
C PHE A 255 3.84 -3.17 8.96
N GLY A 256 2.54 -3.46 9.05
CA GLY A 256 2.05 -4.71 9.64
C GLY A 256 2.52 -5.94 8.84
N VAL A 257 2.46 -5.87 7.50
CA VAL A 257 2.98 -6.94 6.64
C VAL A 257 4.50 -7.12 6.82
N LEU A 258 5.25 -6.03 6.90
CA LEU A 258 6.70 -6.08 7.11
C LEU A 258 7.09 -6.64 8.48
N ASP A 259 6.20 -6.55 9.47
CA ASP A 259 6.46 -7.08 10.82
C ASP A 259 6.41 -8.61 10.88
N GLU A 260 5.75 -9.25 9.92
CA GLU A 260 5.62 -10.70 9.85
C GLU A 260 6.83 -11.41 9.22
N SER A 261 7.76 -10.68 8.64
CA SER A 261 8.93 -11.23 7.98
C SER A 261 10.23 -10.70 8.56
N ASN A 262 11.26 -11.56 8.58
CA ASN A 262 12.56 -11.24 9.15
C ASN A 262 13.49 -10.64 8.10
N PHE A 263 14.32 -9.71 8.57
CA PHE A 263 15.46 -9.18 7.86
C PHE A 263 16.74 -9.73 8.47
N PRO A 264 17.67 -10.30 7.69
CA PRO A 264 18.85 -10.98 8.22
C PRO A 264 19.88 -10.03 8.87
N GLY A 265 19.68 -8.72 8.66
CA GLY A 265 20.65 -7.71 9.09
C GLY A 265 21.87 -7.60 8.18
N GLY A 266 22.79 -6.73 8.57
CA GLY A 266 24.02 -6.47 7.83
C GLY A 266 24.84 -5.35 8.44
N VAL A 267 26.11 -5.26 8.04
CA VAL A 267 26.99 -4.12 8.36
C VAL A 267 27.14 -3.27 7.11
N TYR A 268 26.92 -1.98 7.24
CA TYR A 268 26.85 -1.04 6.14
C TYR A 268 27.89 0.06 6.30
N THR A 269 28.54 0.43 5.21
CA THR A 269 29.48 1.56 5.15
C THR A 269 29.10 2.47 4.01
N ASN A 270 28.75 3.69 4.31
CA ASN A 270 28.37 4.71 3.31
C ASN A 270 27.28 4.23 2.35
N ARG A 271 26.25 3.54 2.88
CA ARG A 271 25.14 2.97 2.13
C ARG A 271 24.00 3.98 2.02
N SER A 272 23.45 4.20 0.83
CA SER A 272 22.24 5.01 0.61
C SER A 272 21.09 4.52 1.48
N ALA A 273 20.49 5.41 2.26
CA ALA A 273 19.36 5.12 3.15
C ALA A 273 18.13 4.65 2.36
N LYS A 274 17.84 5.31 1.23
CA LYS A 274 16.76 4.93 0.32
C LYS A 274 16.98 3.52 -0.24
N SER A 275 18.17 3.23 -0.76
CA SER A 275 18.51 1.92 -1.30
C SER A 275 18.44 0.82 -0.23
N LEU A 276 18.84 1.11 1.01
CA LEU A 276 18.74 0.18 2.12
C LEU A 276 17.29 -0.08 2.53
N LEU A 277 16.46 0.96 2.53
CA LEU A 277 15.03 0.82 2.81
C LEU A 277 14.32 -0.01 1.72
N ASP A 278 14.65 0.19 0.43
CA ASP A 278 14.13 -0.63 -0.66
C ASP A 278 14.51 -2.11 -0.53
N GLU A 279 15.76 -2.39 -0.11
CA GLU A 279 16.23 -3.75 0.18
C GLU A 279 15.45 -4.38 1.34
N ILE A 280 15.20 -3.62 2.43
CA ILE A 280 14.43 -4.09 3.58
C ILE A 280 12.99 -4.37 3.18
N VAL A 281 12.37 -3.51 2.39
CA VAL A 281 10.99 -3.68 1.91
C VAL A 281 10.90 -4.87 0.94
N GLY A 282 11.99 -5.18 0.23
CA GLY A 282 12.10 -6.39 -0.59
C GLY A 282 11.22 -6.41 -1.84
N GLY A 283 10.82 -5.23 -2.36
CA GLY A 283 9.96 -5.12 -3.53
C GLY A 283 8.47 -5.38 -3.28
N HIS A 284 8.06 -5.72 -2.05
CA HIS A 284 6.65 -5.95 -1.72
C HIS A 284 5.81 -4.67 -1.79
N PHE A 285 6.43 -3.52 -1.56
CA PHE A 285 5.77 -2.21 -1.58
C PHE A 285 6.63 -1.18 -2.29
N THR A 286 5.98 -0.25 -2.97
CA THR A 286 6.65 0.93 -3.51
C THR A 286 7.04 1.87 -2.38
N VAL A 287 8.32 2.28 -2.32
CA VAL A 287 8.79 3.30 -1.39
C VAL A 287 9.02 4.60 -2.14
N THR A 288 8.28 5.64 -1.79
CA THR A 288 8.46 7.00 -2.33
C THR A 288 9.08 7.91 -1.28
N SER A 289 10.13 8.66 -1.65
CA SER A 289 10.78 9.61 -0.74
C SER A 289 10.54 11.05 -1.21
N GLU A 290 10.08 11.90 -0.29
CA GLU A 290 9.92 13.35 -0.49
C GLU A 290 11.12 14.12 0.06
N VAL A 291 12.11 13.42 0.62
CA VAL A 291 13.32 14.00 1.21
C VAL A 291 14.55 13.52 0.45
N ALA A 292 15.62 14.34 0.53
CA ALA A 292 16.89 13.98 -0.07
C ALA A 292 17.48 12.73 0.58
N ASP A 293 18.06 11.86 -0.22
CA ASP A 293 18.73 10.66 0.26
C ASP A 293 20.02 11.02 1.02
N THR A 294 20.45 10.13 1.92
CA THR A 294 21.68 10.26 2.69
C THR A 294 22.38 8.92 2.80
N ASN A 295 23.66 8.95 3.14
CA ASN A 295 24.41 7.73 3.34
C ASN A 295 24.54 7.39 4.84
N LEU A 296 24.31 6.13 5.17
CA LEU A 296 24.37 5.60 6.52
C LEU A 296 25.55 4.65 6.69
N THR A 297 26.09 4.63 7.91
CA THR A 297 27.16 3.72 8.33
C THR A 297 26.83 3.16 9.70
N GLY A 298 26.83 1.84 9.85
CA GLY A 298 26.49 1.13 11.08
C GLY A 298 26.05 -0.29 10.79
N ALA A 299 25.18 -0.85 11.61
CA ALA A 299 24.66 -2.19 11.41
C ALA A 299 23.15 -2.24 11.65
N ILE A 300 22.48 -3.20 11.01
CA ILE A 300 21.16 -3.67 11.41
C ILE A 300 21.35 -5.10 11.92
N LEU A 301 20.88 -5.35 13.13
CA LEU A 301 20.88 -6.70 13.72
C LEU A 301 19.71 -7.50 13.11
N PRO A 302 19.76 -8.85 13.11
CA PRO A 302 18.62 -9.65 12.69
C PRO A 302 17.35 -9.28 13.48
N CYS A 303 16.32 -8.87 12.78
CA CYS A 303 15.07 -8.35 13.34
C CYS A 303 13.93 -8.46 12.34
N THR A 304 12.72 -8.01 12.67
CA THR A 304 11.65 -7.89 11.67
C THR A 304 12.00 -6.82 10.62
N ARG A 305 11.42 -6.93 9.41
CA ARG A 305 11.61 -5.90 8.37
C ARG A 305 11.09 -4.53 8.82
N ARG A 306 10.04 -4.49 9.63
CA ARG A 306 9.52 -3.23 10.21
C ARG A 306 10.53 -2.60 11.16
N GLU A 307 11.16 -3.39 12.05
CA GLU A 307 12.22 -2.91 12.96
C GLU A 307 13.47 -2.46 12.17
N ALA A 308 13.84 -3.21 11.13
CA ALA A 308 14.94 -2.83 10.24
C ALA A 308 14.66 -1.49 9.53
N ALA A 309 13.44 -1.30 9.01
CA ALA A 309 13.01 -0.04 8.41
C ALA A 309 13.05 1.11 9.41
N GLN A 310 12.60 0.88 10.66
CA GLN A 310 12.68 1.85 11.75
C GLN A 310 14.12 2.32 11.99
N GLN A 311 15.10 1.42 12.02
CA GLN A 311 16.52 1.77 12.19
C GLN A 311 17.00 2.72 11.09
N VAL A 312 16.61 2.45 9.84
CA VAL A 312 16.97 3.31 8.69
C VAL A 312 16.31 4.68 8.82
N LEU A 313 15.01 4.74 9.07
CA LEU A 313 14.25 6.00 9.18
C LEU A 313 14.78 6.86 10.34
N PHE A 314 15.07 6.23 11.46
CA PHE A 314 15.64 6.93 12.62
C PHE A 314 17.02 7.51 12.32
N ALA A 315 17.93 6.74 11.74
CA ALA A 315 19.28 7.22 11.40
C ALA A 315 19.24 8.26 10.28
N TRP A 316 18.32 8.16 9.32
CA TRP A 316 18.11 9.16 8.25
C TRP A 316 17.46 10.44 8.80
N GLY A 317 16.70 10.35 9.89
CA GLY A 317 16.03 11.50 10.52
C GLY A 317 14.72 11.89 9.86
N VAL A 318 13.98 10.90 9.34
CA VAL A 318 12.74 11.08 8.58
C VAL A 318 11.63 10.22 9.15
N CYS A 319 10.39 10.55 8.80
CA CYS A 319 9.20 9.76 9.14
C CYS A 319 8.75 8.93 7.94
N ALA A 320 7.93 7.93 8.21
CA ALA A 320 7.25 7.18 7.17
C ALA A 320 5.78 6.96 7.51
N SER A 321 4.94 6.86 6.49
CA SER A 321 3.52 6.54 6.61
C SER A 321 3.01 5.81 5.37
N THR A 322 1.82 5.23 5.48
CA THR A 322 1.11 4.51 4.42
C THR A 322 -0.23 5.17 4.06
N ASP A 323 -0.59 6.23 4.78
CA ASP A 323 -1.85 6.94 4.59
C ASP A 323 -1.89 7.70 3.26
N GLY A 324 -3.06 7.73 2.65
CA GLY A 324 -3.31 8.41 1.38
C GLY A 324 -2.60 7.80 0.16
N ARG A 325 -2.00 6.59 0.27
CA ARG A 325 -1.19 5.96 -0.78
C ARG A 325 -1.35 4.45 -0.82
N ASP A 326 -0.92 3.87 -1.94
CA ASP A 326 -0.56 2.47 -2.05
C ASP A 326 0.97 2.37 -1.96
N GLY A 327 1.48 1.91 -0.81
CA GLY A 327 2.92 1.84 -0.52
C GLY A 327 3.36 2.71 0.66
N ILE A 328 4.67 2.91 0.77
CA ILE A 328 5.32 3.61 1.88
C ILE A 328 5.82 5.00 1.42
N ARG A 329 5.41 6.02 2.13
CA ARG A 329 5.88 7.40 1.97
C ARG A 329 6.95 7.71 3.00
N VAL A 330 8.09 8.22 2.57
CA VAL A 330 9.15 8.75 3.43
C VAL A 330 9.18 10.27 3.31
N PHE A 331 9.08 10.97 4.43
CA PHE A 331 8.90 12.42 4.44
C PHE A 331 9.46 13.07 5.72
N SER A 332 9.60 14.38 5.70
CA SER A 332 9.75 15.20 6.91
C SER A 332 8.41 15.84 7.26
N PRO A 333 8.05 15.94 8.55
CA PRO A 333 6.81 16.60 8.94
C PRO A 333 6.71 18.02 8.37
N GLY A 334 5.52 18.39 7.89
CA GLY A 334 5.26 19.67 7.26
C GLY A 334 5.55 20.86 8.18
N SER A 335 6.04 21.96 7.61
CA SER A 335 6.34 23.20 8.33
C SER A 335 5.33 24.33 8.06
N THR A 336 4.58 24.25 6.96
CA THR A 336 3.58 25.27 6.60
C THR A 336 2.20 24.84 7.07
N PRO A 337 1.62 25.51 8.09
CA PRO A 337 0.36 25.08 8.66
C PRO A 337 -0.84 25.44 7.77
N SER A 338 -1.76 24.49 7.61
CA SER A 338 -3.10 24.71 7.09
C SER A 338 -4.12 24.87 8.23
N ALA A 339 -5.08 25.77 8.09
CA ALA A 339 -6.05 26.01 9.14
C ALA A 339 -7.24 25.05 9.03
N ILE A 340 -7.52 24.29 10.09
CA ILE A 340 -8.77 23.56 10.28
C ILE A 340 -9.72 24.47 11.07
N GLY A 341 -10.59 25.18 10.33
CA GLY A 341 -11.48 26.18 10.94
C GLY A 341 -12.59 25.57 11.80
N THR A 342 -13.23 26.41 12.61
CA THR A 342 -14.33 26.03 13.52
C THR A 342 -15.52 25.39 12.79
N GLY A 343 -15.74 25.69 11.52
CA GLY A 343 -16.79 25.04 10.70
C GLY A 343 -16.53 23.57 10.37
N ARG A 344 -15.29 23.09 10.57
CA ARG A 344 -14.89 21.69 10.37
C ARG A 344 -14.55 20.98 11.67
N THR A 345 -14.65 21.64 12.83
CA THR A 345 -14.34 21.05 14.13
C THR A 345 -15.61 20.85 14.94
N TYR A 346 -15.65 19.77 15.70
CA TYR A 346 -16.69 19.51 16.69
C TYR A 346 -16.25 20.09 18.04
N SER A 347 -17.22 20.36 18.91
CA SER A 347 -16.94 20.75 20.30
C SER A 347 -16.28 19.61 21.08
N GLY A 348 -15.49 19.94 22.11
CA GLY A 348 -14.89 18.96 23.01
C GLY A 348 -13.41 18.64 22.71
N ALA A 349 -12.70 19.55 22.04
CA ALA A 349 -11.24 19.44 21.94
C ALA A 349 -10.58 19.42 23.32
N SER A 350 -9.50 18.66 23.48
CA SER A 350 -8.68 18.63 24.69
C SER A 350 -7.22 18.82 24.36
N VAL A 351 -6.50 19.48 25.25
CA VAL A 351 -5.04 19.65 25.14
C VAL A 351 -4.38 18.99 26.34
N GLU A 352 -3.46 18.11 26.06
CA GLU A 352 -2.57 17.48 27.04
C GLU A 352 -1.17 18.06 26.90
N VAL A 353 -0.52 18.36 28.03
CA VAL A 353 0.84 18.87 28.04
C VAL A 353 1.76 17.84 28.69
N ALA A 354 2.70 17.33 27.92
CA ALA A 354 3.68 16.34 28.39
C ALA A 354 4.69 16.98 29.39
N SER A 355 5.29 16.14 30.24
CA SER A 355 6.38 16.55 31.14
C SER A 355 7.59 17.03 30.36
N ILE A 356 8.33 17.98 30.93
CA ILE A 356 9.59 18.48 30.36
C ILE A 356 10.60 17.33 30.29
N VAL A 357 11.23 17.16 29.12
CA VAL A 357 12.39 16.29 28.95
C VAL A 357 13.63 17.07 29.38
N THR A 358 14.37 16.54 30.36
CA THR A 358 15.53 17.20 30.96
C THR A 358 16.82 16.94 30.16
N ALA A 359 16.92 15.79 29.52
CA ALA A 359 18.04 15.45 28.64
C ALA A 359 17.65 14.35 27.64
N VAL A 360 18.36 14.33 26.53
CA VAL A 360 18.32 13.23 25.57
C VAL A 360 19.72 12.65 25.43
N LYS A 361 19.82 11.32 25.48
CA LYS A 361 21.06 10.59 25.28
C LYS A 361 20.88 9.64 24.11
N VAL A 362 21.75 9.72 23.11
CA VAL A 362 21.78 8.81 21.97
C VAL A 362 23.13 8.09 21.95
N THR A 363 23.06 6.77 21.92
CA THR A 363 24.25 5.92 21.78
C THR A 363 24.54 5.71 20.31
N ALA A 364 25.70 6.14 19.85
CA ALA A 364 26.23 5.83 18.54
C ALA A 364 27.08 4.57 18.58
N HIS A 365 27.05 3.80 17.52
CA HIS A 365 27.68 2.49 17.39
C HIS A 365 28.75 2.48 16.29
N ALA A 366 29.83 1.71 16.51
CA ALA A 366 30.84 1.44 15.51
C ALA A 366 31.22 -0.04 15.53
N TYR A 367 30.98 -0.72 14.42
CA TYR A 367 31.18 -2.16 14.29
C TYR A 367 32.50 -2.44 13.58
N THR A 368 33.37 -3.23 14.23
CA THR A 368 34.63 -3.71 13.66
C THR A 368 34.61 -5.24 13.69
N GLN A 369 34.92 -5.86 12.56
CA GLN A 369 35.00 -7.32 12.50
C GLN A 369 36.07 -7.84 13.47
N ASP A 370 35.69 -8.76 14.36
CA ASP A 370 36.52 -9.35 15.38
C ASP A 370 36.03 -10.76 15.71
N ALA A 371 36.89 -11.75 15.57
CA ALA A 371 36.54 -13.14 15.83
C ALA A 371 36.05 -13.39 17.27
N ASN A 372 36.44 -12.52 18.21
CA ASN A 372 36.01 -12.55 19.62
C ASN A 372 34.86 -11.55 19.89
N GLY A 373 34.32 -10.92 18.87
CA GLY A 373 33.24 -9.96 18.99
C GLY A 373 31.98 -10.58 19.58
N SER A 374 31.21 -9.78 20.32
CA SER A 374 29.97 -10.19 20.97
C SER A 374 28.75 -10.14 20.06
N VAL A 375 28.81 -9.42 18.93
CA VAL A 375 27.69 -9.23 17.99
C VAL A 375 27.89 -10.15 16.81
N ASP A 376 26.91 -11.01 16.53
CA ASP A 376 26.90 -11.90 15.36
C ASP A 376 25.89 -11.37 14.34
N ILE A 377 26.35 -11.13 13.10
CA ILE A 377 25.51 -10.71 11.98
C ILE A 377 25.84 -11.60 10.78
N GLY A 378 24.91 -12.47 10.39
CA GLY A 378 25.10 -13.38 9.27
C GLY A 378 26.26 -14.36 9.44
N GLY A 379 26.56 -14.80 10.66
CA GLY A 379 27.68 -15.71 10.97
C GLY A 379 29.05 -15.02 11.08
N THR A 380 29.10 -13.70 10.94
CA THR A 380 30.31 -12.90 11.13
C THR A 380 30.23 -12.16 12.47
N ARG A 381 31.31 -12.25 13.26
CA ARG A 381 31.38 -11.61 14.58
C ARG A 381 31.98 -10.21 14.49
N TYR A 382 31.39 -9.30 15.25
CA TYR A 382 31.80 -7.91 15.33
C TYR A 382 31.96 -7.47 16.80
N LYS A 383 32.93 -6.59 17.02
CA LYS A 383 33.05 -5.80 18.23
C LYS A 383 32.28 -4.51 18.03
N ASP A 384 31.34 -4.23 18.93
CA ASP A 384 30.61 -2.96 18.99
C ASP A 384 31.34 -2.00 19.94
N THR A 385 31.63 -0.81 19.44
CA THR A 385 32.21 0.27 20.24
C THR A 385 31.23 1.44 20.25
N THR A 386 30.83 1.88 21.45
CA THR A 386 29.78 2.87 21.62
C THR A 386 30.31 4.22 22.08
N THR A 387 29.62 5.29 21.66
CA THR A 387 29.83 6.65 22.13
C THR A 387 28.46 7.29 22.43
N VAL A 388 28.30 7.88 23.61
CA VAL A 388 27.04 8.52 24.02
C VAL A 388 27.10 10.02 23.74
N TYR A 389 26.12 10.51 23.00
CA TYR A 389 25.89 11.92 22.75
C TYR A 389 24.73 12.40 23.60
N THR A 390 24.93 13.52 24.32
CA THR A 390 23.92 14.06 25.25
C THR A 390 23.56 15.48 24.87
N VAL A 391 22.26 15.76 24.83
CA VAL A 391 21.70 17.11 24.78
C VAL A 391 20.92 17.34 26.06
N THR A 392 21.26 18.40 26.79
CA THR A 392 20.59 18.76 28.05
C THR A 392 19.73 19.98 27.82
N ASN A 393 18.54 19.98 28.41
CA ASN A 393 17.65 21.11 28.36
C ASN A 393 18.25 22.28 29.19
N PRO A 394 18.50 23.44 28.61
CA PRO A 394 19.14 24.57 29.29
C PRO A 394 18.27 25.18 30.37
N ASP A 395 16.93 24.98 30.31
CA ASP A 395 15.97 25.58 31.25
C ASP A 395 15.79 24.70 32.51
N VAL A 396 16.45 23.53 32.57
CA VAL A 396 16.35 22.61 33.70
C VAL A 396 17.32 23.04 34.83
N THR A 397 16.78 23.09 36.02
CA THR A 397 17.56 23.42 37.25
C THR A 397 17.89 22.15 38.02
N ALA A 398 18.80 22.26 38.98
CA ALA A 398 19.22 21.13 39.83
C ALA A 398 18.09 20.56 40.73
N THR A 399 16.97 21.28 40.84
CA THR A 399 15.79 20.87 41.62
C THR A 399 14.75 20.13 40.79
N ASP A 400 14.90 20.14 39.47
CA ASP A 400 13.96 19.45 38.57
C ASP A 400 14.15 17.94 38.61
N LYS A 401 13.03 17.22 38.59
CA LYS A 401 13.06 15.76 38.53
C LYS A 401 13.63 15.30 37.20
N PRO A 402 14.66 14.47 37.19
CA PRO A 402 15.23 13.93 35.96
C PRO A 402 14.16 13.20 35.11
N ASN A 403 14.06 13.59 33.85
CA ASN A 403 13.25 12.95 32.82
C ASN A 403 14.11 12.83 31.56
N VAL A 404 14.85 11.74 31.45
CA VAL A 404 15.87 11.51 30.43
C VAL A 404 15.33 10.53 29.38
N VAL A 405 15.40 10.90 28.12
CA VAL A 405 15.15 10.00 27.00
C VAL A 405 16.46 9.36 26.59
N GLU A 406 16.55 8.05 26.71
CA GLU A 406 17.76 7.28 26.35
C GLU A 406 17.48 6.39 25.13
N VAL A 407 18.28 6.56 24.08
CA VAL A 407 18.21 5.79 22.81
C VAL A 407 19.51 4.99 22.71
N THR A 408 19.43 3.70 23.01
CA THR A 408 20.61 2.80 23.07
C THR A 408 20.66 1.79 21.94
N GLY A 409 19.52 1.49 21.28
CA GLY A 409 19.40 0.47 20.24
C GLY A 409 19.46 1.01 18.80
N ALA A 410 19.91 2.25 18.59
CA ALA A 410 19.95 2.86 17.26
C ALA A 410 21.27 2.48 16.53
N THR A 411 21.36 1.23 16.10
CA THR A 411 22.59 0.59 15.62
C THR A 411 23.12 1.14 14.28
N LEU A 412 22.33 1.89 13.54
CA LEU A 412 22.74 2.67 12.34
C LEU A 412 23.20 4.10 12.67
N VAL A 413 23.11 4.55 13.92
CA VAL A 413 23.62 5.85 14.32
C VAL A 413 25.10 5.74 14.57
N SER A 414 25.92 6.29 13.67
CA SER A 414 27.35 6.39 13.81
C SER A 414 27.78 7.65 14.58
N ALA A 415 29.04 7.71 14.99
CA ALA A 415 29.62 8.90 15.65
C ALA A 415 29.46 10.18 14.79
N ALA A 416 29.45 10.05 13.47
CA ALA A 416 29.31 11.18 12.54
C ALA A 416 27.95 11.90 12.66
N ILE A 417 26.90 11.14 12.99
CA ILE A 417 25.53 11.69 13.09
C ILE A 417 24.97 11.69 14.51
N GLY A 418 25.72 11.16 15.48
CA GLY A 418 25.24 10.97 16.87
C GLY A 418 24.77 12.26 17.52
N GLN A 419 25.54 13.36 17.41
CA GLN A 419 25.17 14.66 18.01
C GLN A 419 23.94 15.28 17.34
N SER A 420 23.87 15.26 16.01
CA SER A 420 22.70 15.80 15.28
C SER A 420 21.45 14.97 15.53
N THR A 421 21.58 13.66 15.67
CA THR A 421 20.47 12.76 16.04
C THR A 421 19.98 13.06 17.46
N ALA A 422 20.87 13.24 18.44
CA ALA A 422 20.50 13.61 19.80
C ALA A 422 19.77 14.96 19.84
N GLN A 423 20.25 15.95 19.08
CA GLN A 423 19.60 17.25 18.96
C GLN A 423 18.19 17.14 18.34
N ARG A 424 18.03 16.39 17.25
CA ARG A 424 16.74 16.18 16.57
C ARG A 424 15.72 15.53 17.52
N VAL A 425 16.13 14.51 18.27
CA VAL A 425 15.26 13.86 19.27
C VAL A 425 14.89 14.85 20.38
N TYR A 426 15.85 15.64 20.84
CA TYR A 426 15.58 16.69 21.83
C TYR A 426 14.58 17.71 21.31
N ASP A 427 14.77 18.23 20.10
CA ASP A 427 13.85 19.21 19.47
C ASP A 427 12.42 18.63 19.29
N TYR A 428 12.30 17.36 19.00
CA TYR A 428 11.00 16.69 18.96
C TYR A 428 10.30 16.72 20.32
N TYR A 429 10.99 16.41 21.39
CA TYR A 429 10.42 16.39 22.75
C TYR A 429 10.19 17.78 23.36
N GLN A 430 10.66 18.85 22.73
CA GLN A 430 10.26 20.21 23.10
C GLN A 430 8.83 20.54 22.68
N ARG A 431 8.27 19.80 21.74
CA ARG A 431 6.84 19.87 21.38
C ARG A 431 6.06 19.06 22.40
N ARG A 432 5.39 19.77 23.30
CA ARG A 432 4.79 19.15 24.48
C ARG A 432 3.27 19.18 24.49
N SER A 433 2.66 20.00 23.63
CA SER A 433 1.21 20.18 23.61
C SER A 433 0.59 19.24 22.58
N THR A 434 -0.20 18.27 23.05
CA THR A 434 -1.01 17.40 22.18
C THR A 434 -2.46 17.85 22.21
N ASN A 435 -2.94 18.39 21.09
CA ASN A 435 -4.35 18.75 20.92
C ASN A 435 -5.08 17.56 20.29
N ARG A 436 -6.14 17.09 20.95
CA ARG A 436 -7.07 16.08 20.44
C ARG A 436 -8.36 16.75 20.03
N ALA A 437 -8.57 16.90 18.74
CA ALA A 437 -9.76 17.52 18.16
C ALA A 437 -10.51 16.55 17.27
N LYS A 438 -11.83 16.57 17.34
CA LYS A 438 -12.67 15.88 16.37
C LYS A 438 -12.97 16.82 15.20
N ILE A 439 -12.65 16.40 14.00
CA ILE A 439 -12.77 17.19 12.77
C ILE A 439 -13.64 16.48 11.72
N VAL A 440 -14.16 17.24 10.77
CA VAL A 440 -14.63 16.69 9.48
C VAL A 440 -13.39 16.52 8.62
N TRP A 441 -13.06 15.26 8.31
CA TRP A 441 -11.89 14.94 7.52
C TRP A 441 -12.05 15.40 6.07
N ASP A 442 -11.02 16.01 5.51
CA ASP A 442 -10.98 16.51 4.12
C ASP A 442 -9.67 16.17 3.40
N GLY A 443 -9.02 15.09 3.82
CA GLY A 443 -7.80 14.60 3.19
C GLY A 443 -6.53 14.96 3.96
N GLU A 444 -6.64 15.37 5.21
CA GLU A 444 -5.48 15.54 6.10
C GLU A 444 -4.75 14.20 6.25
N MET A 445 -3.42 14.25 6.23
CA MET A 445 -2.52 13.10 6.35
C MET A 445 -1.60 13.24 7.56
N LEU A 446 -0.98 12.12 7.93
CA LEU A 446 0.07 12.10 8.95
C LEU A 446 1.23 13.01 8.56
N GLY A 447 1.75 13.77 9.54
CA GLY A 447 2.83 14.71 9.35
C GLY A 447 2.42 16.07 8.79
N ASP A 448 1.18 16.25 8.32
CA ASP A 448 0.70 17.55 7.89
C ASP A 448 0.80 18.57 9.04
N SER A 449 1.28 19.77 8.73
CA SER A 449 1.23 20.87 9.67
C SER A 449 -0.14 21.52 9.64
N VAL A 450 -0.82 21.55 10.78
CA VAL A 450 -2.18 22.09 10.89
C VAL A 450 -2.32 23.03 12.08
N THR A 451 -3.24 23.99 11.96
CA THR A 451 -3.69 24.81 13.08
C THR A 451 -5.11 24.42 13.42
N VAL A 452 -5.34 23.91 14.63
CA VAL A 452 -6.65 23.46 15.11
C VAL A 452 -7.12 24.32 16.30
N PRO A 453 -8.43 24.62 16.43
CA PRO A 453 -8.97 25.26 17.60
C PRO A 453 -8.76 24.41 18.86
N ASN A 454 -8.49 25.04 19.97
CA ASN A 454 -8.48 24.40 21.29
C ASN A 454 -9.77 24.67 22.07
N ALA A 455 -9.92 24.05 23.25
CA ALA A 455 -11.16 24.07 24.01
C ALA A 455 -11.53 25.43 24.61
N TRP A 456 -10.59 26.38 24.68
CA TRP A 456 -10.76 27.69 25.37
C TRP A 456 -10.61 28.92 24.46
N GLY A 457 -10.79 28.74 23.16
CA GLY A 457 -10.84 29.83 22.19
C GLY A 457 -9.49 30.24 21.59
N GLY A 458 -8.40 29.51 21.90
CA GLY A 458 -7.13 29.63 21.19
C GLY A 458 -6.97 28.57 20.09
N THR A 459 -5.76 28.44 19.57
CA THR A 459 -5.40 27.44 18.57
C THR A 459 -4.12 26.76 18.96
N THR A 460 -3.95 25.51 18.52
CA THR A 460 -2.69 24.75 18.55
C THR A 460 -2.21 24.57 17.14
N THR A 461 -0.96 24.92 16.86
CA THR A 461 -0.29 24.64 15.58
C THR A 461 0.73 23.52 15.79
N GLY A 462 0.67 22.51 14.94
CA GLY A 462 1.57 21.37 15.06
C GLY A 462 1.38 20.35 13.94
N ASN A 463 2.00 19.20 14.09
CA ASN A 463 1.89 18.13 13.09
C ASN A 463 0.92 17.04 13.55
N VAL A 464 0.15 16.53 12.59
CA VAL A 464 -0.75 15.39 12.80
C VAL A 464 0.07 14.15 13.11
N GLN A 465 -0.12 13.56 14.30
CA GLN A 465 0.57 12.34 14.74
C GLN A 465 -0.33 11.11 14.66
N LYS A 466 -1.63 11.32 14.87
CA LYS A 466 -2.60 10.23 14.86
C LYS A 466 -3.94 10.71 14.32
N MET A 467 -4.59 9.85 13.58
CA MET A 467 -5.90 10.10 13.03
C MET A 467 -6.77 8.85 13.11
N GLU A 468 -7.83 8.89 13.90
CA GLU A 468 -8.87 7.86 13.93
C GLU A 468 -10.04 8.32 13.06
N ILE A 469 -10.16 7.79 11.86
CA ILE A 469 -11.18 8.16 10.87
C ILE A 469 -12.36 7.19 10.99
N LYS A 470 -13.54 7.72 11.36
CA LYS A 470 -14.79 6.96 11.34
C LYS A 470 -15.49 7.14 10.00
N LEU A 471 -15.60 6.05 9.28
CA LEU A 471 -16.20 6.01 7.96
C LEU A 471 -17.72 5.92 8.09
N SER A 472 -18.39 6.98 7.66
CA SER A 472 -19.85 7.10 7.67
C SER A 472 -20.28 8.04 6.54
N ASN A 473 -21.55 8.41 6.48
CA ASN A 473 -22.04 9.40 5.50
C ASN A 473 -21.38 10.80 5.66
N THR A 474 -20.83 11.10 6.84
CA THR A 474 -19.94 12.23 7.08
C THR A 474 -18.68 11.69 7.73
N VAL A 475 -17.56 11.76 7.02
CA VAL A 475 -16.30 11.23 7.52
C VAL A 475 -15.76 12.18 8.59
N ALA A 476 -15.76 11.70 9.82
CA ALA A 476 -15.22 12.40 10.96
C ALA A 476 -13.92 11.72 11.42
N ALA A 477 -12.95 12.52 11.82
CA ALA A 477 -11.70 12.02 12.37
C ALA A 477 -11.44 12.61 13.77
N ASN A 478 -10.97 11.76 14.70
CA ASN A 478 -10.28 12.22 15.88
C ASN A 478 -8.81 12.45 15.49
N CYS A 479 -8.37 13.69 15.52
CA CYS A 479 -7.04 14.11 15.10
C CYS A 479 -6.22 14.48 16.33
N GLU A 480 -5.03 13.88 16.46
CA GLU A 480 -4.04 14.27 17.47
C GLU A 480 -2.94 15.10 16.80
N VAL A 481 -2.79 16.32 17.26
CA VAL A 481 -1.83 17.31 16.73
C VAL A 481 -0.80 17.62 17.81
N LEU A 482 0.47 17.31 17.53
CA LEU A 482 1.60 17.61 18.41
C LEU A 482 2.18 18.98 18.03
N GLY A 483 2.07 19.93 18.94
CA GLY A 483 2.55 21.29 18.77
C GLY A 483 3.39 21.80 19.94
N VAL A 484 3.73 23.08 19.88
CA VAL A 484 4.49 23.79 20.92
C VAL A 484 3.55 24.39 21.96
#